data_403f9a31276c3212cf807d8b30df6dc4
#
_entry.id   403f9a31276c3212cf807d8b30df6dc4
#
_cell.length_a   1.000
_cell.length_b   1.000
_cell.length_c   1.000
_cell.angle_alpha   90.00
_cell.angle_beta   90.00
_cell.angle_gamma   90.00
#
_symmetry.space_group_name_H-M   'P 1'
#
loop_
_entity.id
_entity.type
_entity.pdbx_description
1 polymer ?
#
loop_
_entity_poly.entity_id
_entity_poly.type
_entity_poly.pdbx_seq_one_letter_code
_entity_poly.pdbx_strand_id
1 'polypeptide(L)'
;KVTDHHAVIPTRNLKDADLSALPAGEKAVLELVALRLMCAVAQPHIYSETVVIAACAGGEFTTKGKTVKHPGWKALEDAYRAKMKDTEPKKEGVEKALPELTEGQTLSVSAAIVKEGKSSPPQHFTEDTLLSAMETAGKDDMPEDAERKGLGTPATRAGILEKLVSAGFLERKKNRKTVQLLPSHDAVSLITVLPEQLQ
;
A
#
# COMPACT_ATOMS: atom_id res chain seq x y z
N LYS A 1 10.34 16.00 -9.70
CA LYS A 1 9.70 16.53 -10.92
C LYS A 1 8.36 17.12 -10.50
N VAL A 2 8.10 18.38 -10.81
CA VAL A 2 6.82 19.05 -10.51
C VAL A 2 5.81 18.57 -11.55
N THR A 3 4.67 18.05 -11.10
CA THR A 3 3.55 17.68 -11.98
C THR A 3 2.68 18.91 -12.28
N ASP A 4 1.82 18.82 -13.28
CA ASP A 4 0.93 19.93 -13.72
C ASP A 4 -0.11 20.35 -12.66
N HIS A 5 -0.26 19.53 -11.60
CA HIS A 5 -1.22 19.76 -10.53
C HIS A 5 -0.52 19.93 -9.19
N HIS A 6 -0.96 20.96 -8.44
CA HIS A 6 -0.55 21.14 -7.05
C HIS A 6 -1.24 20.11 -6.13
N ALA A 7 -0.69 19.91 -4.93
CA ALA A 7 -1.32 19.09 -3.92
C ALA A 7 -2.66 19.69 -3.44
N VAL A 8 -3.58 18.80 -3.04
CA VAL A 8 -4.79 19.20 -2.33
C VAL A 8 -4.40 19.51 -0.87
N ILE A 9 -4.60 20.74 -0.46
CA ILE A 9 -4.28 21.21 0.89
C ILE A 9 -5.47 21.96 1.50
N PRO A 10 -5.62 22.01 2.83
CA PRO A 10 -6.62 22.81 3.49
C PRO A 10 -6.42 24.30 3.18
N THR A 11 -7.50 25.03 2.99
CA THR A 11 -7.45 26.48 2.82
C THR A 11 -7.34 27.21 4.16
N ARG A 12 -6.96 28.49 4.14
CA ARG A 12 -6.87 29.32 5.36
C ARG A 12 -8.21 29.47 6.07
N ASN A 13 -9.31 29.36 5.34
CA ASN A 13 -10.67 29.47 5.89
C ASN A 13 -10.98 28.34 6.89
N LEU A 14 -10.23 27.24 6.86
CA LEU A 14 -10.39 26.13 7.80
C LEU A 14 -10.16 26.56 9.25
N LYS A 15 -9.33 27.60 9.49
CA LYS A 15 -8.99 28.06 10.85
C LYS A 15 -10.24 28.50 11.62
N ASP A 16 -11.17 29.13 10.96
CA ASP A 16 -12.36 29.74 11.57
C ASP A 16 -13.65 28.98 11.19
N ALA A 17 -13.53 27.81 10.53
CA ALA A 17 -14.66 27.02 10.09
C ALA A 17 -15.25 26.18 11.22
N ASP A 18 -16.58 26.16 11.33
CA ASP A 18 -17.29 25.22 12.19
C ASP A 18 -17.33 23.84 11.52
N LEU A 19 -16.49 22.94 12.00
CA LEU A 19 -16.39 21.56 11.52
C LEU A 19 -17.46 20.64 12.11
N SER A 20 -18.28 21.11 13.05
CA SER A 20 -19.31 20.29 13.68
C SER A 20 -20.48 20.01 12.74
N ALA A 21 -20.73 20.90 11.79
CA ALA A 21 -21.79 20.81 10.78
C ALA A 21 -21.43 19.92 9.59
N LEU A 22 -20.17 19.50 9.45
CA LEU A 22 -19.73 18.67 8.32
C LEU A 22 -20.25 17.23 8.45
N PRO A 23 -20.74 16.62 7.37
CA PRO A 23 -21.00 15.19 7.31
C PRO A 23 -19.76 14.39 7.68
N ALA A 24 -19.95 13.24 8.37
CA ALA A 24 -18.85 12.44 8.89
C ALA A 24 -17.81 12.03 7.82
N GLY A 25 -18.28 11.72 6.59
CA GLY A 25 -17.38 11.38 5.46
C GLY A 25 -16.52 12.56 5.00
N GLU A 26 -17.10 13.74 4.90
CA GLU A 26 -16.38 14.96 4.51
C GLU A 26 -15.36 15.36 5.55
N LYS A 27 -15.72 15.24 6.84
CA LYS A 27 -14.82 15.47 7.96
C LYS A 27 -13.63 14.52 7.93
N ALA A 28 -13.88 13.20 7.67
CA ALA A 28 -12.82 12.21 7.58
C ALA A 28 -11.84 12.51 6.43
N VAL A 29 -12.34 12.93 5.26
CA VAL A 29 -11.49 13.34 4.13
C VAL A 29 -10.67 14.57 4.49
N LEU A 30 -11.28 15.57 5.11
CA LEU A 30 -10.57 16.77 5.54
C LEU A 30 -9.46 16.47 6.55
N GLU A 31 -9.76 15.64 7.54
CA GLU A 31 -8.76 15.19 8.53
C GLU A 31 -7.61 14.43 7.87
N LEU A 32 -7.90 13.57 6.88
CA LEU A 32 -6.87 12.86 6.13
C LEU A 32 -5.97 13.80 5.33
N VAL A 33 -6.56 14.78 4.64
CA VAL A 33 -5.80 15.79 3.87
C VAL A 33 -4.91 16.61 4.81
N ALA A 34 -5.44 17.05 5.95
CA ALA A 34 -4.67 17.78 6.95
C ALA A 34 -3.52 16.92 7.52
N LEU A 35 -3.80 15.66 7.85
CA LEU A 35 -2.77 14.71 8.30
C LEU A 35 -1.65 14.56 7.27
N ARG A 36 -1.98 14.38 5.99
CA ARG A 36 -0.99 14.24 4.92
C ARG A 36 -0.11 15.48 4.77
N LEU A 37 -0.70 16.66 4.88
CA LEU A 37 0.05 17.90 4.91
C LEU A 37 1.01 17.96 6.11
N MET A 38 0.53 17.63 7.30
CA MET A 38 1.36 17.59 8.51
C MET A 38 2.50 16.59 8.38
N CYS A 39 2.24 15.40 7.85
CA CYS A 39 3.28 14.39 7.61
C CYS A 39 4.33 14.88 6.59
N ALA A 40 3.91 15.62 5.56
CA ALA A 40 4.82 16.11 4.52
C ALA A 40 5.83 17.18 5.04
N VAL A 41 5.44 17.95 6.08
CA VAL A 41 6.30 18.98 6.68
C VAL A 41 6.95 18.56 7.99
N ALA A 42 6.62 17.36 8.50
CA ALA A 42 7.18 16.84 9.74
C ALA A 42 8.61 16.33 9.53
N GLN A 43 9.28 16.06 10.64
CA GLN A 43 10.62 15.47 10.64
C GLN A 43 10.63 14.11 9.93
N PRO A 44 11.72 13.74 9.24
CA PRO A 44 11.81 12.46 8.54
C PRO A 44 11.75 11.29 9.53
N HIS A 45 11.17 10.18 9.06
CA HIS A 45 11.25 8.89 9.74
C HIS A 45 12.61 8.27 9.46
N ILE A 46 13.43 8.06 10.50
CA ILE A 46 14.79 7.54 10.39
C ILE A 46 14.86 6.18 11.05
N TYR A 47 15.35 5.20 10.33
CA TYR A 47 15.56 3.86 10.85
C TYR A 47 16.88 3.25 10.33
N SER A 48 17.38 2.26 11.04
CA SER A 48 18.47 1.40 10.62
C SER A 48 17.90 0.07 10.15
N GLU A 49 18.23 -0.36 8.96
CA GLU A 49 17.91 -1.70 8.45
C GLU A 49 19.16 -2.56 8.49
N THR A 50 19.07 -3.72 9.12
CA THR A 50 20.12 -4.72 9.19
C THR A 50 19.67 -5.94 8.40
N VAL A 51 20.47 -6.33 7.42
CA VAL A 51 20.26 -7.56 6.66
C VAL A 51 21.37 -8.54 7.08
N VAL A 52 20.98 -9.71 7.57
CA VAL A 52 21.91 -10.77 7.96
C VAL A 52 21.75 -11.92 6.98
N ILE A 53 22.86 -12.34 6.39
CA ILE A 53 22.95 -13.52 5.53
C ILE A 53 23.79 -14.53 6.28
N ALA A 54 23.20 -15.65 6.67
CA ALA A 54 23.87 -16.73 7.38
C ALA A 54 24.04 -17.93 6.42
N ALA A 55 25.27 -18.42 6.30
CA ALA A 55 25.55 -19.64 5.55
C ALA A 55 25.50 -20.86 6.50
N CYS A 56 24.76 -21.89 6.13
CA CYS A 56 24.67 -23.13 6.90
C CYS A 56 24.48 -24.32 5.95
N ALA A 57 25.31 -25.34 6.07
CA ALA A 57 25.22 -26.58 5.30
C ALA A 57 25.04 -26.39 3.77
N GLY A 58 25.70 -25.38 3.19
CA GLY A 58 25.64 -25.07 1.76
C GLY A 58 24.41 -24.25 1.34
N GLY A 59 23.53 -23.86 2.27
CA GLY A 59 22.40 -22.99 2.05
C GLY A 59 22.61 -21.59 2.66
N GLU A 60 21.98 -20.59 2.09
CA GLU A 60 21.95 -19.21 2.62
C GLU A 60 20.61 -18.91 3.25
N PHE A 61 20.64 -18.34 4.44
CA PHE A 61 19.47 -17.91 5.20
C PHE A 61 19.52 -16.41 5.41
N THR A 62 18.55 -15.70 4.87
CA THR A 62 18.49 -14.25 4.98
C THR A 62 17.44 -13.84 6.00
N THR A 63 17.82 -12.95 6.92
CA THR A 63 16.86 -12.27 7.80
C THR A 63 17.08 -10.75 7.76
N LYS A 64 16.00 -10.01 7.97
CA LYS A 64 16.03 -8.54 8.02
C LYS A 64 15.48 -8.07 9.36
N GLY A 65 16.15 -7.11 9.94
CA GLY A 65 15.70 -6.39 11.11
C GLY A 65 15.66 -4.91 10.86
N LYS A 66 14.77 -4.22 11.57
CA LYS A 66 14.60 -2.79 11.47
C LYS A 66 14.54 -2.19 12.87
N THR A 67 15.34 -1.15 13.11
CA THR A 67 15.36 -0.41 14.36
C THR A 67 15.07 1.04 14.09
N VAL A 68 13.95 1.56 14.61
CA VAL A 68 13.58 2.97 14.46
C VAL A 68 14.49 3.83 15.33
N LYS A 69 15.16 4.80 14.72
CA LYS A 69 16.00 5.80 15.38
C LYS A 69 15.20 7.05 15.72
N HIS A 70 14.35 7.48 14.80
CA HIS A 70 13.47 8.63 14.98
C HIS A 70 12.13 8.37 14.29
N PRO A 71 10.99 8.39 15.00
CA PRO A 71 9.69 8.06 14.41
C PRO A 71 9.23 9.08 13.35
N GLY A 72 9.59 10.35 13.49
CA GLY A 72 9.28 11.40 12.54
C GLY A 72 7.79 11.49 12.19
N TRP A 73 7.50 11.74 10.92
CA TRP A 73 6.12 11.84 10.41
C TRP A 73 5.27 10.60 10.67
N LYS A 74 5.89 9.43 10.81
CA LYS A 74 5.16 8.17 11.04
C LYS A 74 4.42 8.18 12.39
N ALA A 75 4.94 8.88 13.40
CA ALA A 75 4.24 9.03 14.68
C ALA A 75 2.87 9.72 14.54
N LEU A 76 2.76 10.69 13.63
CA LEU A 76 1.47 11.36 13.35
C LEU A 76 0.48 10.41 12.69
N GLU A 77 0.95 9.64 11.72
CA GLU A 77 0.13 8.65 11.03
C GLU A 77 -0.35 7.55 11.98
N ASP A 78 0.53 7.03 12.83
CA ASP A 78 0.21 5.98 13.81
C ASP A 78 -0.80 6.49 14.86
N ALA A 79 -0.63 7.74 15.33
CA ALA A 79 -1.57 8.36 16.25
C ALA A 79 -2.96 8.56 15.61
N TYR A 80 -3.02 8.90 14.32
CA TYR A 80 -4.28 9.01 13.60
C TYR A 80 -4.95 7.65 13.41
N ARG A 81 -4.19 6.64 13.02
CA ARG A 81 -4.69 5.26 12.87
C ARG A 81 -5.22 4.68 14.18
N ALA A 82 -4.57 4.98 15.29
CA ALA A 82 -5.01 4.54 16.62
C ALA A 82 -6.40 5.10 17.00
N LYS A 83 -6.79 6.26 16.47
CA LYS A 83 -8.13 6.83 16.65
C LYS A 83 -9.20 6.14 15.80
N MET A 84 -8.81 5.56 14.67
CA MET A 84 -9.70 4.82 13.80
C MET A 84 -9.84 3.38 14.31
N LYS A 85 -10.78 3.14 15.23
CA LYS A 85 -10.99 1.86 15.95
C LYS A 85 -11.27 0.63 15.07
N ASP A 86 -11.39 0.77 13.75
CA ASP A 86 -11.80 -0.29 12.81
C ASP A 86 -10.78 -0.68 11.75
N THR A 87 -9.60 -0.10 11.76
CA THR A 87 -8.53 -0.54 10.87
C THR A 87 -7.80 -1.72 11.51
N GLU A 88 -7.93 -2.91 10.92
CA GLU A 88 -7.02 -4.02 11.24
C GLU A 88 -5.58 -3.47 11.15
N PRO A 89 -4.76 -3.72 12.17
CA PRO A 89 -3.34 -3.36 12.06
C PRO A 89 -2.85 -4.02 10.77
N LYS A 90 -2.43 -3.21 9.80
CA LYS A 90 -1.63 -3.78 8.72
C LYS A 90 -0.58 -4.59 9.43
N LYS A 91 -0.47 -5.87 9.09
CA LYS A 91 0.67 -6.72 9.46
C LYS A 91 1.89 -6.16 8.72
N GLU A 92 2.26 -4.93 9.03
CA GLU A 92 3.64 -4.51 8.83
C GLU A 92 4.42 -5.49 9.67
N GLY A 93 5.26 -6.29 9.00
CA GLY A 93 5.97 -7.39 9.66
C GLY A 93 6.51 -6.87 10.97
N VAL A 94 6.22 -7.59 12.05
CA VAL A 94 6.69 -7.25 13.39
C VAL A 94 8.12 -6.77 13.23
N GLU A 95 8.38 -5.49 13.54
CA GLU A 95 9.71 -4.91 13.47
C GLU A 95 10.59 -5.73 14.43
N LYS A 96 11.27 -6.73 13.86
CA LYS A 96 12.18 -7.56 14.63
C LYS A 96 13.47 -6.79 14.78
N ALA A 97 13.71 -6.28 15.96
CA ALA A 97 15.06 -5.85 16.31
C ALA A 97 15.95 -7.13 16.31
N LEU A 98 16.95 -7.13 15.44
CA LEU A 98 17.97 -8.16 15.46
C LEU A 98 18.99 -7.84 16.57
N PRO A 99 19.58 -8.84 17.22
CA PRO A 99 20.70 -8.63 18.13
C PRO A 99 21.87 -8.02 17.35
N GLU A 100 22.81 -7.43 18.08
CA GLU A 100 24.07 -6.99 17.48
C GLU A 100 24.85 -8.21 16.99
N LEU A 101 25.12 -8.22 15.69
CA LEU A 101 25.87 -9.26 15.01
C LEU A 101 27.06 -8.63 14.31
N THR A 102 28.17 -9.36 14.27
CA THR A 102 29.37 -8.95 13.52
C THR A 102 29.57 -9.86 12.31
N GLU A 103 30.15 -9.32 11.24
CA GLU A 103 30.49 -10.10 10.06
C GLU A 103 31.49 -11.20 10.42
N GLY A 104 31.26 -12.41 9.90
CA GLY A 104 32.07 -13.60 10.21
C GLY A 104 31.77 -14.26 11.56
N GLN A 105 30.78 -13.76 12.31
CA GLN A 105 30.38 -14.38 13.58
C GLN A 105 29.80 -15.78 13.34
N THR A 106 30.30 -16.76 14.09
CA THR A 106 29.74 -18.12 14.09
C THR A 106 28.56 -18.21 15.05
N LEU A 107 27.44 -18.68 14.55
CA LEU A 107 26.22 -18.92 15.32
C LEU A 107 25.97 -20.42 15.45
N SER A 108 25.62 -20.90 16.64
CA SER A 108 25.21 -22.28 16.84
C SER A 108 23.75 -22.49 16.44
N VAL A 109 23.48 -23.52 15.65
CA VAL A 109 22.12 -23.95 15.32
C VAL A 109 21.51 -24.63 16.53
N SER A 110 20.52 -24.03 17.15
CA SER A 110 19.84 -24.62 18.32
C SER A 110 18.79 -25.66 17.94
N ALA A 111 18.13 -25.46 16.80
CA ALA A 111 17.13 -26.39 16.28
C ALA A 111 16.95 -26.23 14.78
N ALA A 112 16.69 -27.30 14.08
CA ALA A 112 16.22 -27.34 12.71
C ALA A 112 14.79 -27.88 12.69
N ILE A 113 13.82 -27.07 12.29
CA ILE A 113 12.40 -27.42 12.30
C ILE A 113 11.86 -27.33 10.88
N VAL A 114 11.32 -28.42 10.37
CA VAL A 114 10.56 -28.44 9.13
C VAL A 114 9.13 -27.99 9.45
N LYS A 115 8.71 -26.87 8.85
CA LYS A 115 7.32 -26.39 8.94
C LYS A 115 6.58 -26.69 7.66
N GLU A 116 5.52 -27.47 7.78
CA GLU A 116 4.59 -27.67 6.68
C GLU A 116 3.66 -26.47 6.57
N GLY A 117 3.44 -25.96 5.36
CA GLY A 117 2.57 -24.84 5.10
C GLY A 117 1.90 -25.00 3.74
N LYS A 118 0.73 -24.38 3.59
CA LYS A 118 0.04 -24.29 2.30
C LYS A 118 0.14 -22.87 1.80
N SER A 119 0.54 -22.72 0.55
CA SER A 119 0.41 -21.43 -0.12
C SER A 119 -1.07 -21.08 -0.31
N SER A 120 -1.41 -19.83 -0.17
CA SER A 120 -2.74 -19.31 -0.50
C SER A 120 -2.69 -18.56 -1.84
N PRO A 121 -3.74 -18.62 -2.64
CA PRO A 121 -3.79 -17.82 -3.86
C PRO A 121 -3.73 -16.33 -3.52
N PRO A 122 -3.32 -15.48 -4.49
CA PRO A 122 -3.41 -14.04 -4.33
C PRO A 122 -4.84 -13.62 -3.95
N GLN A 123 -4.96 -12.59 -3.13
CA GLN A 123 -6.28 -12.07 -2.78
C GLN A 123 -6.87 -11.28 -3.94
N HIS A 124 -8.19 -11.34 -4.08
CA HIS A 124 -8.89 -10.48 -5.04
C HIS A 124 -8.64 -9.01 -4.72
N PHE A 125 -8.60 -8.19 -5.74
CA PHE A 125 -8.44 -6.75 -5.57
C PHE A 125 -9.61 -6.14 -4.81
N THR A 126 -9.31 -5.15 -3.99
CA THR A 126 -10.23 -4.14 -3.51
C THR A 126 -10.08 -2.89 -4.40
N GLU A 127 -10.96 -1.90 -4.27
CA GLU A 127 -10.80 -0.64 -5.02
C GLU A 127 -9.44 0.02 -4.75
N ASP A 128 -9.02 0.08 -3.49
CA ASP A 128 -7.72 0.63 -3.09
C ASP A 128 -6.54 -0.11 -3.72
N THR A 129 -6.55 -1.45 -3.64
CA THR A 129 -5.45 -2.25 -4.19
C THR A 129 -5.43 -2.26 -5.71
N LEU A 130 -6.60 -2.18 -6.37
CA LEU A 130 -6.68 -2.10 -7.82
C LEU A 130 -6.22 -0.71 -8.32
N LEU A 131 -6.60 0.37 -7.66
CA LEU A 131 -6.09 1.71 -7.97
C LEU A 131 -4.57 1.77 -7.85
N SER A 132 -4.01 1.17 -6.79
CA SER A 132 -2.56 1.07 -6.60
C SER A 132 -1.88 0.22 -7.69
N ALA A 133 -2.50 -0.89 -8.09
CA ALA A 133 -2.01 -1.72 -9.19
C ALA A 133 -2.04 -0.96 -10.54
N MET A 134 -3.10 -0.21 -10.82
CA MET A 134 -3.18 0.64 -12.01
C MET A 134 -2.07 1.71 -12.05
N GLU A 135 -1.66 2.23 -10.89
CA GLU A 135 -0.58 3.22 -10.79
C GLU A 135 0.79 2.65 -11.16
N THR A 136 0.99 1.39 -10.88
CA THR A 136 2.28 0.71 -11.10
C THR A 136 2.30 -0.21 -12.31
N ALA A 137 1.15 -0.39 -12.98
CA ALA A 137 1.02 -1.30 -14.13
C ALA A 137 1.98 -0.89 -15.26
N GLY A 138 2.70 -1.87 -15.80
CA GLY A 138 3.65 -1.68 -16.89
C GLY A 138 4.89 -0.85 -16.53
N LYS A 139 5.14 -0.58 -15.25
CA LYS A 139 6.25 0.27 -14.82
C LYS A 139 7.62 -0.30 -15.21
N ASP A 140 7.73 -1.62 -15.20
CA ASP A 140 8.98 -2.33 -15.51
C ASP A 140 9.21 -2.45 -17.04
N ASP A 141 8.16 -2.30 -17.83
CA ASP A 141 8.19 -2.37 -19.31
C ASP A 141 8.31 -0.99 -19.97
N MET A 142 8.23 0.08 -19.17
CA MET A 142 8.31 1.45 -19.68
C MET A 142 9.72 2.03 -19.55
N PRO A 143 10.17 2.85 -20.51
CA PRO A 143 11.41 3.61 -20.39
C PRO A 143 11.45 4.43 -19.10
N GLU A 144 12.67 4.60 -18.52
CA GLU A 144 12.83 5.36 -17.27
C GLU A 144 12.37 6.82 -17.37
N ASP A 145 12.43 7.40 -18.54
CA ASP A 145 12.03 8.77 -18.87
C ASP A 145 10.56 8.90 -19.29
N ALA A 146 9.80 7.80 -19.29
CA ALA A 146 8.38 7.85 -19.61
C ALA A 146 7.63 8.84 -18.71
N GLU A 147 6.93 9.77 -19.33
CA GLU A 147 6.25 10.87 -18.65
C GLU A 147 5.06 10.39 -17.81
N ARG A 148 4.44 9.28 -18.24
CA ARG A 148 3.33 8.63 -17.53
C ARG A 148 3.65 7.16 -17.35
N LYS A 149 3.58 6.72 -16.09
CA LYS A 149 3.72 5.30 -15.73
C LYS A 149 2.38 4.81 -15.19
N GLY A 150 1.98 3.61 -15.58
CA GLY A 150 0.72 3.01 -15.16
C GLY A 150 -0.47 3.31 -16.08
N LEU A 151 -1.62 2.76 -15.72
CA LEU A 151 -2.88 2.89 -16.45
C LEU A 151 -3.68 4.10 -15.95
N GLY A 152 -4.05 4.99 -16.84
CA GLY A 152 -4.83 6.19 -16.53
C GLY A 152 -4.10 7.20 -15.65
N THR A 153 -4.79 8.28 -15.32
CA THR A 153 -4.29 9.31 -14.40
C THR A 153 -4.95 9.17 -13.02
N PRO A 154 -4.40 9.74 -11.95
CA PRO A 154 -5.06 9.74 -10.63
C PRO A 154 -6.52 10.22 -10.68
N ALA A 155 -6.81 11.23 -11.51
CA ALA A 155 -8.15 11.78 -11.68
C ALA A 155 -9.13 10.87 -12.42
N THR A 156 -8.63 9.96 -13.27
CA THR A 156 -9.49 9.14 -14.15
C THR A 156 -9.67 7.72 -13.67
N ARG A 157 -8.74 7.18 -12.86
CA ARG A 157 -8.76 5.77 -12.44
C ARG A 157 -10.04 5.38 -11.72
N ALA A 158 -10.48 6.15 -10.74
CA ALA A 158 -11.71 5.87 -10.01
C ALA A 158 -12.93 5.85 -10.93
N GLY A 159 -13.00 6.81 -11.88
CA GLY A 159 -14.06 6.85 -12.88
C GLY A 159 -14.06 5.67 -13.86
N ILE A 160 -12.87 5.12 -14.15
CA ILE A 160 -12.75 3.91 -14.98
C ILE A 160 -13.33 2.71 -14.22
N LEU A 161 -12.98 2.54 -12.94
CA LEU A 161 -13.53 1.45 -12.13
C LEU A 161 -15.05 1.52 -12.04
N GLU A 162 -15.59 2.72 -11.82
CA GLU A 162 -17.04 2.94 -11.76
C GLU A 162 -17.74 2.60 -13.08
N LYS A 163 -17.13 2.94 -14.20
CA LYS A 163 -17.62 2.57 -15.53
C LYS A 163 -17.61 1.05 -15.74
N LEU A 164 -16.56 0.37 -15.32
CA LEU A 164 -16.48 -1.10 -15.44
C LEU A 164 -17.52 -1.80 -14.55
N VAL A 165 -17.79 -1.27 -13.36
CA VAL A 165 -18.86 -1.78 -12.49
C VAL A 165 -20.24 -1.52 -13.09
N SER A 166 -20.51 -0.30 -13.55
CA SER A 166 -21.80 0.06 -14.13
C SER A 166 -22.07 -0.65 -15.47
N ALA A 167 -21.03 -0.98 -16.23
CA ALA A 167 -21.13 -1.78 -17.45
C ALA A 167 -21.24 -3.29 -17.19
N GLY A 168 -21.15 -3.73 -15.93
CA GLY A 168 -21.29 -5.14 -15.55
C GLY A 168 -20.03 -5.98 -15.79
N PHE A 169 -18.88 -5.37 -16.06
CA PHE A 169 -17.61 -6.09 -16.21
C PHE A 169 -16.93 -6.38 -14.86
N LEU A 170 -17.17 -5.57 -13.85
CA LEU A 170 -16.70 -5.77 -12.48
C LEU A 170 -17.87 -5.86 -11.51
N GLU A 171 -17.77 -6.77 -10.56
CA GLU A 171 -18.73 -6.95 -9.48
C GLU A 171 -18.11 -6.60 -8.14
N ARG A 172 -18.82 -5.82 -7.31
CA ARG A 172 -18.46 -5.55 -5.91
C ARG A 172 -19.02 -6.62 -5.02
N LYS A 173 -18.18 -7.50 -4.48
CA LYS A 173 -18.59 -8.57 -3.58
C LYS A 173 -18.09 -8.33 -2.16
N LYS A 174 -19.02 -8.24 -1.22
CA LYS A 174 -18.67 -8.09 0.19
C LYS A 174 -18.11 -9.41 0.73
N ASN A 175 -16.89 -9.37 1.26
CA ASN A 175 -16.25 -10.48 1.94
C ASN A 175 -15.84 -10.04 3.35
N ARG A 176 -16.59 -10.47 4.35
CA ARG A 176 -16.44 -10.04 5.77
C ARG A 176 -16.46 -8.51 5.91
N LYS A 177 -15.30 -7.88 6.17
CA LYS A 177 -15.14 -6.43 6.35
C LYS A 177 -14.70 -5.69 5.09
N THR A 178 -14.32 -6.40 4.03
CA THR A 178 -13.79 -5.82 2.80
C THR A 178 -14.74 -6.01 1.63
N VAL A 179 -14.73 -5.08 0.70
CA VAL A 179 -15.41 -5.21 -0.60
C VAL A 179 -14.36 -5.58 -1.63
N GLN A 180 -14.50 -6.75 -2.21
CA GLN A 180 -13.63 -7.26 -3.26
C GLN A 180 -14.22 -6.96 -4.64
N LEU A 181 -13.35 -6.73 -5.61
CA LEU A 181 -13.69 -6.59 -7.01
C LEU A 181 -13.44 -7.92 -7.72
N LEU A 182 -14.45 -8.41 -8.39
CA LEU A 182 -14.39 -9.66 -9.16
C LEU A 182 -14.73 -9.36 -10.62
N PRO A 183 -14.02 -9.95 -11.60
CA PRO A 183 -14.45 -9.88 -12.98
C PRO A 183 -15.74 -10.70 -13.15
N SER A 184 -16.67 -10.18 -13.94
CA SER A 184 -17.86 -10.93 -14.35
C SER A 184 -17.48 -11.98 -15.40
N HIS A 185 -18.42 -12.91 -15.67
CA HIS A 185 -18.25 -13.88 -16.75
C HIS A 185 -18.05 -13.20 -18.11
N ASP A 186 -18.78 -12.12 -18.36
CA ASP A 186 -18.69 -11.36 -19.61
C ASP A 186 -17.34 -10.67 -19.77
N ALA A 187 -16.78 -10.14 -18.67
CA ALA A 187 -15.44 -9.58 -18.68
C ALA A 187 -14.37 -10.63 -19.02
N VAL A 188 -14.45 -11.80 -18.40
CA VAL A 188 -13.52 -12.91 -18.69
C VAL A 188 -13.64 -13.36 -20.13
N SER A 189 -14.88 -13.52 -20.62
CA SER A 189 -15.15 -13.91 -22.00
C SER A 189 -14.62 -12.89 -23.00
N LEU A 190 -14.83 -11.59 -22.73
CA LEU A 190 -14.32 -10.51 -23.57
C LEU A 190 -12.79 -10.57 -23.68
N ILE A 191 -12.08 -10.63 -22.56
CA ILE A 191 -10.61 -10.67 -22.56
C ILE A 191 -10.10 -11.91 -23.31
N THR A 192 -10.78 -13.07 -23.16
CA THR A 192 -10.34 -14.31 -23.79
C THR A 192 -10.42 -14.25 -25.33
N VAL A 193 -11.32 -13.44 -25.91
CA VAL A 193 -11.48 -13.31 -27.37
C VAL A 193 -10.70 -12.14 -27.96
N LEU A 194 -10.17 -11.25 -27.13
CA LEU A 194 -9.33 -10.15 -27.61
C LEU A 194 -7.99 -10.66 -28.14
N PRO A 195 -7.44 -10.03 -29.19
CA PRO A 195 -6.06 -10.28 -29.63
C PRO A 195 -5.07 -10.01 -28.49
N GLU A 196 -3.99 -10.78 -28.43
CA GLU A 196 -2.96 -10.67 -27.37
C GLU A 196 -2.42 -9.25 -27.19
N GLN A 197 -2.35 -8.46 -28.27
CA GLN A 197 -1.91 -7.06 -28.24
C GLN A 197 -2.89 -6.11 -27.51
N LEU A 198 -4.13 -6.57 -27.23
CA LEU A 198 -5.18 -5.80 -26.56
C LEU A 198 -5.58 -6.38 -25.19
N GLN A 199 -4.90 -7.42 -24.72
CA GLN A 199 -5.13 -8.06 -23.41
C GLN A 199 -4.36 -7.37 -22.26
#